data_322c2024971a6837c0a16e7028b94fdf
#
_entry.id   322c2024971a6837c0a16e7028b94fdf
#
_cell.length_a   1.000
_cell.length_b   1.000
_cell.length_c   1.000
_cell.angle_alpha   90.00
_cell.angle_beta   90.00
_cell.angle_gamma   90.00
#
_symmetry.space_group_name_H-M   'P 1'
#
loop_
_entity.id
_entity.type
_entity.pdbx_description
1 polymer ?
#
loop_
_entity_poly.entity_id
_entity_poly.type
_entity_poly.pdbx_seq_one_letter_code
_entity_poly.pdbx_strand_id
1 'polypeptide(L)'
;MTVQDISEISPQCGECPIRHRAVCARCETDELEALEQIKYYRSFQAGQTVIWSGDKMDFVASVVSGIATLTQTLEDGRTQMVGLLLPSDFVGRPGREAAAYNVTATTDIVMCCFRRKPFEEMMLNTPHVAQRLLEMTLDELDAAREWMLLLGRKTAREKIASLLLIIARRDASVKMQTPRGRMSFDLPLTREAMADYLGLTLETVSRQVSALKRDGVIELAGKRMITVPDMDRLMVEAGDDSDGGYMA
;
A
#
# COMPACT_ATOMS: atom_id res chain seq x y z
N MET A 1 12.39 3.89 23.02
CA MET A 1 11.42 3.24 22.12
C MET A 1 10.25 2.82 23.00
N THR A 2 9.21 3.62 23.05
CA THR A 2 7.97 3.30 23.77
C THR A 2 7.16 2.39 22.86
N VAL A 3 7.14 1.11 23.20
CA VAL A 3 6.22 0.14 22.62
C VAL A 3 4.84 0.55 23.13
N GLN A 4 4.02 1.18 22.30
CA GLN A 4 2.60 1.28 22.59
C GLN A 4 2.05 -0.15 22.73
N ASP A 5 1.18 -0.35 23.68
CA ASP A 5 0.61 -1.63 24.07
C ASP A 5 -0.06 -2.29 22.84
N ILE A 6 0.65 -3.23 22.22
CA ILE A 6 0.23 -3.92 21.01
C ILE A 6 -0.89 -4.95 21.33
N SER A 7 -1.22 -5.13 22.62
CA SER A 7 -2.22 -6.09 23.06
C SER A 7 -3.63 -5.82 22.49
N GLU A 8 -3.96 -4.56 22.16
CA GLU A 8 -5.24 -4.22 21.52
C GLU A 8 -5.23 -4.42 19.99
N ILE A 9 -4.06 -4.64 19.35
CA ILE A 9 -3.88 -4.72 17.89
C ILE A 9 -3.54 -6.15 17.45
N SER A 10 -3.47 -7.09 18.37
CA SER A 10 -3.11 -8.49 18.10
C SER A 10 -4.35 -9.39 17.94
N PRO A 11 -5.15 -9.24 16.88
CA PRO A 11 -6.19 -10.23 16.61
C PRO A 11 -5.54 -11.58 16.32
N GLN A 12 -6.22 -12.65 16.69
CA GLN A 12 -5.89 -13.97 16.18
C GLN A 12 -5.86 -13.93 14.65
N CYS A 13 -5.05 -14.75 14.00
CA CYS A 13 -4.91 -14.75 12.54
C CYS A 13 -6.28 -14.90 11.82
N GLY A 14 -7.23 -15.62 12.44
CA GLY A 14 -8.59 -15.78 11.92
C GLY A 14 -9.42 -14.48 11.88
N GLU A 15 -9.17 -13.54 12.79
CA GLU A 15 -9.92 -12.28 12.93
C GLU A 15 -9.16 -11.07 12.34
N CYS A 16 -8.01 -11.32 11.71
CA CYS A 16 -7.15 -10.25 11.18
C CYS A 16 -7.85 -9.48 10.05
N PRO A 17 -7.91 -8.12 10.12
CA PRO A 17 -8.67 -7.31 9.15
C PRO A 17 -8.14 -7.44 7.72
N ILE A 18 -6.85 -7.77 7.56
CA ILE A 18 -6.23 -7.95 6.23
C ILE A 18 -6.20 -9.42 5.78
N ARG A 19 -6.75 -10.35 6.58
CA ARG A 19 -6.68 -11.79 6.37
C ARG A 19 -7.06 -12.22 4.95
N HIS A 20 -8.09 -11.62 4.39
CA HIS A 20 -8.65 -11.97 3.08
C HIS A 20 -7.76 -11.56 1.89
N ARG A 21 -6.73 -10.72 2.10
CA ARG A 21 -5.83 -10.20 1.05
C ARG A 21 -4.35 -10.46 1.29
N ALA A 22 -3.94 -10.59 2.54
CA ALA A 22 -2.53 -10.75 2.92
C ALA A 22 -1.95 -12.08 2.44
N VAL A 23 -0.67 -12.29 2.68
CA VAL A 23 0.06 -13.51 2.29
C VAL A 23 -0.56 -14.79 2.86
N CYS A 24 -1.29 -14.69 3.99
CA CYS A 24 -2.02 -15.77 4.62
C CYS A 24 -3.45 -15.98 4.08
N ALA A 25 -3.88 -15.26 3.02
CA ALA A 25 -5.27 -15.27 2.57
C ALA A 25 -5.80 -16.66 2.19
N ARG A 26 -4.94 -17.54 1.70
CA ARG A 26 -5.31 -18.90 1.27
C ARG A 26 -4.96 -19.99 2.28
N CYS A 27 -4.40 -19.63 3.44
CA CYS A 27 -4.01 -20.60 4.46
C CYS A 27 -5.23 -21.28 5.09
N GLU A 28 -5.11 -22.57 5.32
CA GLU A 28 -6.02 -23.37 6.12
C GLU A 28 -5.79 -23.14 7.61
N THR A 29 -6.61 -23.75 8.47
CA THR A 29 -6.60 -23.46 9.92
C THR A 29 -5.26 -23.83 10.57
N ASP A 30 -4.72 -25.01 10.28
CA ASP A 30 -3.43 -25.49 10.79
C ASP A 30 -2.25 -24.66 10.27
N GLU A 31 -2.29 -24.23 9.01
CA GLU A 31 -1.31 -23.33 8.42
C GLU A 31 -1.33 -21.94 9.08
N LEU A 32 -2.54 -21.45 9.42
CA LEU A 32 -2.70 -20.19 10.16
C LEU A 32 -2.14 -20.30 11.58
N GLU A 33 -2.38 -21.41 12.27
CA GLU A 33 -1.81 -21.68 13.59
C GLU A 33 -0.27 -21.69 13.54
N ALA A 34 0.31 -22.30 12.50
CA ALA A 34 1.75 -22.28 12.29
C ALA A 34 2.29 -20.87 12.04
N LEU A 35 1.61 -20.07 11.24
CA LEU A 35 1.96 -18.64 11.04
C LEU A 35 1.84 -17.85 12.34
N GLU A 36 0.85 -18.14 13.15
CA GLU A 36 0.63 -17.47 14.44
C GLU A 36 1.79 -17.68 15.41
N GLN A 37 2.45 -18.82 15.38
CA GLN A 37 3.62 -19.10 16.22
C GLN A 37 4.87 -18.32 15.84
N ILE A 38 5.00 -17.90 14.57
CA ILE A 38 6.19 -17.20 14.06
C ILE A 38 5.94 -15.70 13.84
N LYS A 39 4.68 -15.25 13.98
CA LYS A 39 4.34 -13.82 13.81
C LYS A 39 4.70 -13.00 15.03
N TYR A 40 4.95 -11.73 14.79
CA TYR A 40 5.00 -10.66 15.79
C TYR A 40 4.61 -9.33 15.15
N TYR A 41 4.27 -8.35 15.95
CA TYR A 41 3.88 -7.04 15.43
C TYR A 41 4.97 -6.00 15.67
N ARG A 42 5.09 -5.08 14.73
CA ARG A 42 5.90 -3.86 14.86
C ARG A 42 5.05 -2.66 14.49
N SER A 43 5.19 -1.60 15.27
CA SER A 43 4.59 -0.30 14.97
C SER A 43 5.67 0.76 14.77
N PHE A 44 5.39 1.70 13.87
CA PHE A 44 6.26 2.84 13.60
C PHE A 44 5.40 4.08 13.49
N GLN A 45 5.91 5.19 14.01
CA GLN A 45 5.26 6.49 13.89
C GLN A 45 5.50 7.09 12.51
N ALA A 46 4.60 7.97 12.08
CA ALA A 46 4.77 8.75 10.85
C ALA A 46 6.15 9.41 10.80
N GLY A 47 6.82 9.31 9.67
CA GLY A 47 8.18 9.83 9.44
C GLY A 47 9.31 8.88 9.85
N GLN A 48 9.05 7.79 10.56
CA GLN A 48 10.10 6.83 10.92
C GLN A 48 10.46 5.95 9.72
N THR A 49 11.77 5.73 9.53
CA THR A 49 12.26 4.73 8.59
C THR A 49 12.14 3.34 9.20
N VAL A 50 11.43 2.46 8.51
CA VAL A 50 11.19 1.07 8.87
C VAL A 50 12.37 0.19 8.44
N ILE A 51 12.90 0.45 7.25
CA ILE A 51 13.98 -0.32 6.60
C ILE A 51 14.83 0.65 5.79
N TRP A 52 16.14 0.54 5.90
CA TRP A 52 17.08 1.24 5.00
C TRP A 52 17.50 0.35 3.84
N SER A 53 17.64 0.93 2.66
CA SER A 53 18.22 0.23 1.51
C SER A 53 19.63 -0.27 1.83
N GLY A 54 19.89 -1.53 1.51
CA GLY A 54 21.15 -2.21 1.85
C GLY A 54 21.16 -2.89 3.20
N ASP A 55 20.27 -2.56 4.11
CA ASP A 55 20.19 -3.22 5.42
C ASP A 55 19.84 -4.70 5.28
N LYS A 56 20.40 -5.49 6.20
CA LYS A 56 20.06 -6.91 6.30
C LYS A 56 18.65 -7.06 6.85
N MET A 57 17.79 -7.68 6.05
CA MET A 57 16.44 -8.01 6.45
C MET A 57 16.40 -9.37 7.15
N ASP A 58 16.03 -9.38 8.42
CA ASP A 58 15.81 -10.58 9.22
C ASP A 58 14.32 -10.95 9.34
N PHE A 59 13.44 -10.15 8.76
CA PHE A 59 12.00 -10.34 8.73
C PHE A 59 11.39 -10.06 7.36
N VAL A 60 10.20 -10.57 7.15
CA VAL A 60 9.24 -10.16 6.13
C VAL A 60 7.95 -9.75 6.82
N ALA A 61 7.10 -8.95 6.19
CA ALA A 61 5.91 -8.45 6.86
C ALA A 61 4.74 -8.20 5.90
N SER A 62 3.52 -8.13 6.44
CA SER A 62 2.37 -7.53 5.79
C SER A 62 1.95 -6.27 6.55
N VAL A 63 1.60 -5.22 5.82
CA VAL A 63 1.04 -4.00 6.40
C VAL A 63 -0.36 -4.29 6.91
N VAL A 64 -0.60 -4.09 8.21
CA VAL A 64 -1.93 -4.28 8.83
C VAL A 64 -2.74 -3.00 8.76
N SER A 65 -2.13 -1.89 9.11
CA SER A 65 -2.76 -0.57 9.05
C SER A 65 -1.72 0.51 8.79
N GLY A 66 -2.16 1.66 8.31
CA GLY A 66 -1.28 2.75 7.94
C GLY A 66 -0.67 2.57 6.55
N ILE A 67 0.23 3.48 6.17
CA ILE A 67 0.85 3.53 4.85
C ILE A 67 2.33 3.84 4.99
N ALA A 68 3.15 3.20 4.17
CA ALA A 68 4.55 3.53 4.01
C ALA A 68 4.88 3.80 2.54
N THR A 69 5.98 4.50 2.31
CA THR A 69 6.53 4.77 0.99
C THR A 69 7.78 3.94 0.76
N LEU A 70 7.93 3.47 -0.47
CA LEU A 70 9.16 2.91 -0.98
C LEU A 70 9.92 3.99 -1.72
N THR A 71 11.16 4.25 -1.31
CA THR A 71 12.00 5.25 -1.97
C THR A 71 13.35 4.65 -2.37
N GLN A 72 13.88 5.14 -3.47
CA GLN A 72 15.23 4.85 -3.92
C GLN A 72 15.98 6.15 -4.11
N THR A 73 17.20 6.19 -3.58
CA THR A 73 18.10 7.34 -3.68
C THR A 73 19.27 6.97 -4.59
N LEU A 74 19.57 7.83 -5.57
CA LEU A 74 20.74 7.70 -6.44
C LEU A 74 22.00 8.17 -5.70
N GLU A 75 23.17 7.82 -6.23
CA GLU A 75 24.45 8.22 -5.64
C GLU A 75 24.63 9.74 -5.52
N ASP A 76 23.99 10.50 -6.40
CA ASP A 76 24.01 11.97 -6.39
C ASP A 76 23.00 12.61 -5.42
N GLY A 77 22.27 11.78 -4.64
CA GLY A 77 21.31 12.21 -3.64
C GLY A 77 19.88 12.44 -4.16
N ARG A 78 19.62 12.33 -5.46
CA ARG A 78 18.26 12.39 -6.00
C ARG A 78 17.46 11.19 -5.52
N THR A 79 16.27 11.45 -4.98
CA THR A 79 15.38 10.42 -4.44
C THR A 79 14.10 10.34 -5.26
N GLN A 80 13.68 9.12 -5.57
CA GLN A 80 12.40 8.85 -6.22
C GLN A 80 11.55 7.95 -5.33
N MET A 81 10.30 8.34 -5.14
CA MET A 81 9.30 7.44 -4.57
C MET A 81 8.89 6.44 -5.66
N VAL A 82 9.13 5.16 -5.41
CA VAL A 82 8.92 4.08 -6.38
C VAL A 82 7.72 3.18 -6.05
N GLY A 83 7.11 3.38 -4.90
CA GLY A 83 5.93 2.63 -4.51
C GLY A 83 5.28 3.13 -3.23
N LEU A 84 4.04 2.69 -3.03
CA LEU A 84 3.26 2.84 -1.80
C LEU A 84 2.95 1.45 -1.24
N LEU A 85 3.15 1.29 0.05
CA LEU A 85 2.72 0.12 0.80
C LEU A 85 1.43 0.45 1.54
N LEU A 86 0.38 -0.19 1.14
CA LEU A 86 -0.98 -0.05 1.67
C LEU A 86 -1.35 -1.27 2.53
N PRO A 87 -2.43 -1.23 3.32
CA PRO A 87 -2.87 -2.41 4.07
C PRO A 87 -3.02 -3.64 3.18
N SER A 88 -2.54 -4.78 3.64
CA SER A 88 -2.36 -6.09 3.00
C SER A 88 -1.10 -6.26 2.16
N ASP A 89 -0.39 -5.19 1.80
CA ASP A 89 0.82 -5.32 0.97
C ASP A 89 1.94 -6.02 1.74
N PHE A 90 2.75 -6.78 0.99
CA PHE A 90 3.85 -7.55 1.54
C PHE A 90 5.16 -6.77 1.47
N VAL A 91 5.92 -6.82 2.54
CA VAL A 91 7.21 -6.13 2.70
C VAL A 91 8.32 -7.14 2.87
N GLY A 92 9.34 -6.99 2.07
CA GLY A 92 10.48 -7.88 2.08
C GLY A 92 10.47 -8.83 0.88
N ARG A 93 11.56 -9.54 0.72
CA ARG A 93 11.74 -10.50 -0.38
C ARG A 93 12.37 -11.78 0.16
N PRO A 94 11.60 -12.86 0.29
CA PRO A 94 12.17 -14.18 0.59
C PRO A 94 13.30 -14.53 -0.37
N GLY A 95 14.36 -15.16 0.13
CA GLY A 95 15.53 -15.50 -0.65
C GLY A 95 16.52 -14.36 -0.90
N ARG A 96 16.24 -13.11 -0.45
CA ARG A 96 17.17 -11.98 -0.54
C ARG A 96 17.43 -11.39 0.84
N GLU A 97 18.71 -11.22 1.19
CA GLU A 97 19.09 -10.72 2.52
C GLU A 97 19.08 -9.20 2.63
N ALA A 98 19.43 -8.49 1.58
CA ALA A 98 19.52 -7.03 1.61
C ALA A 98 18.23 -6.38 1.10
N ALA A 99 17.78 -5.35 1.79
CA ALA A 99 16.67 -4.50 1.34
C ALA A 99 17.03 -3.77 0.05
N ALA A 100 16.09 -3.72 -0.89
CA ALA A 100 16.30 -3.03 -2.17
C ALA A 100 15.93 -1.55 -2.10
N TYR A 101 15.08 -1.15 -1.16
CA TYR A 101 14.48 0.18 -1.05
C TYR A 101 14.49 0.64 0.40
N ASN A 102 14.48 1.96 0.60
CA ASN A 102 14.11 2.52 1.89
C ASN A 102 12.59 2.39 2.04
N VAL A 103 12.14 2.02 3.24
CA VAL A 103 10.72 1.99 3.62
C VAL A 103 10.52 3.01 4.72
N THR A 104 9.68 4.03 4.49
CA THR A 104 9.41 5.08 5.48
C THR A 104 7.91 5.12 5.76
N ALA A 105 7.54 5.11 7.03
CA ALA A 105 6.16 5.25 7.48
C ALA A 105 5.62 6.65 7.13
N THR A 106 4.60 6.72 6.30
CA THR A 106 3.95 8.00 5.92
C THR A 106 2.87 8.39 6.93
N THR A 107 2.24 7.40 7.51
CA THR A 107 1.34 7.51 8.67
C THR A 107 1.87 6.62 9.78
N ASP A 108 1.26 6.64 10.95
CA ASP A 108 1.48 5.58 11.93
C ASP A 108 1.11 4.25 11.26
N ILE A 109 2.02 3.27 11.32
CA ILE A 109 1.89 1.99 10.63
C ILE A 109 2.04 0.84 11.61
N VAL A 110 1.22 -0.18 11.42
CA VAL A 110 1.33 -1.47 12.10
C VAL A 110 1.59 -2.54 11.06
N MET A 111 2.56 -3.39 11.34
CA MET A 111 2.99 -4.48 10.48
C MET A 111 2.92 -5.81 11.22
N CYS A 112 2.33 -6.82 10.57
CA CYS A 112 2.43 -8.21 10.96
C CYS A 112 3.73 -8.77 10.37
N CYS A 113 4.72 -9.00 11.22
CA CYS A 113 6.06 -9.42 10.85
C CYS A 113 6.25 -10.92 11.10
N PHE A 114 7.04 -11.54 10.26
CA PHE A 114 7.49 -12.93 10.40
C PHE A 114 9.01 -12.97 10.35
N ARG A 115 9.66 -13.73 11.21
CA ARG A 115 11.10 -13.98 11.10
C ARG A 115 11.38 -14.63 9.75
N ARG A 116 12.35 -14.11 9.00
CA ARG A 116 12.59 -14.48 7.61
C ARG A 116 12.84 -15.98 7.44
N LYS A 117 13.77 -16.58 8.19
CA LYS A 117 14.10 -18.00 8.03
C LYS A 117 12.91 -18.94 8.30
N PRO A 118 12.18 -18.85 9.46
CA PRO A 118 10.99 -19.64 9.67
C PRO A 118 9.91 -19.44 8.61
N PHE A 119 9.75 -18.22 8.09
CA PHE A 119 8.81 -17.95 7.01
C PHE A 119 9.23 -18.60 5.70
N GLU A 120 10.52 -18.54 5.33
CA GLU A 120 11.07 -19.22 4.15
C GLU A 120 10.92 -20.74 4.24
N GLU A 121 11.18 -21.33 5.41
CA GLU A 121 10.95 -22.76 5.66
C GLU A 121 9.47 -23.14 5.55
N MET A 122 8.58 -22.30 6.09
CA MET A 122 7.15 -22.49 5.96
C MET A 122 6.68 -22.44 4.51
N MET A 123 7.18 -21.49 3.70
CA MET A 123 6.85 -21.42 2.27
C MET A 123 7.18 -22.70 1.50
N LEU A 124 8.23 -23.42 1.89
CA LEU A 124 8.60 -24.69 1.25
C LEU A 124 7.61 -25.82 1.60
N ASN A 125 6.98 -25.74 2.76
CA ASN A 125 6.09 -26.78 3.29
C ASN A 125 4.60 -26.42 3.16
N THR A 126 4.28 -25.16 2.82
CA THR A 126 2.92 -24.64 2.74
C THR A 126 2.67 -24.04 1.35
N PRO A 127 2.22 -24.84 0.38
CA PRO A 127 2.00 -24.38 -1.00
C PRO A 127 1.07 -23.16 -1.11
N HIS A 128 0.07 -23.05 -0.25
CA HIS A 128 -0.88 -21.93 -0.24
C HIS A 128 -0.21 -20.58 0.03
N VAL A 129 0.78 -20.53 0.95
CA VAL A 129 1.55 -19.31 1.23
C VAL A 129 2.41 -18.92 0.02
N ALA A 130 3.11 -19.89 -0.56
CA ALA A 130 3.96 -19.65 -1.73
C ALA A 130 3.14 -19.21 -2.95
N GLN A 131 2.00 -19.87 -3.21
CA GLN A 131 1.09 -19.51 -4.29
C GLN A 131 0.52 -18.10 -4.09
N ARG A 132 0.09 -17.77 -2.87
CA ARG A 132 -0.44 -16.44 -2.60
C ARG A 132 0.63 -15.36 -2.77
N LEU A 133 1.85 -15.61 -2.32
CA LEU A 133 2.95 -14.67 -2.51
C LEU A 133 3.28 -14.48 -3.99
N LEU A 134 3.22 -15.54 -4.80
CA LEU A 134 3.39 -15.45 -6.25
C LEU A 134 2.30 -14.58 -6.89
N GLU A 135 1.03 -14.77 -6.52
CA GLU A 135 -0.08 -13.93 -7.00
C GLU A 135 0.15 -12.47 -6.64
N MET A 136 0.46 -12.17 -5.37
CA MET A 136 0.76 -10.81 -4.92
C MET A 136 1.93 -10.18 -5.70
N THR A 137 2.94 -10.99 -6.06
CA THR A 137 4.08 -10.53 -6.85
C THR A 137 3.70 -10.22 -8.29
N LEU A 138 2.80 -11.00 -8.89
CA LEU A 138 2.28 -10.74 -10.24
C LEU A 138 1.37 -9.50 -10.25
N ASP A 139 0.50 -9.36 -9.25
CA ASP A 139 -0.34 -8.16 -9.07
C ASP A 139 0.54 -6.90 -8.94
N GLU A 140 1.64 -6.96 -8.15
CA GLU A 140 2.59 -5.86 -8.01
C GLU A 140 3.33 -5.55 -9.32
N LEU A 141 3.67 -6.58 -10.11
CA LEU A 141 4.28 -6.38 -11.42
C LEU A 141 3.33 -5.66 -12.39
N ASP A 142 2.05 -6.02 -12.39
CA ASP A 142 1.06 -5.36 -13.23
C ASP A 142 0.81 -3.92 -12.75
N ALA A 143 0.71 -3.69 -11.44
CA ALA A 143 0.64 -2.34 -10.87
C ALA A 143 1.86 -1.48 -11.23
N ALA A 144 3.07 -2.07 -11.23
CA ALA A 144 4.29 -1.37 -11.65
C ALA A 144 4.26 -0.97 -13.13
N ARG A 145 3.72 -1.80 -14.02
CA ARG A 145 3.54 -1.49 -15.46
C ARG A 145 2.54 -0.37 -15.66
N GLU A 146 1.41 -0.42 -14.96
CA GLU A 146 0.41 0.65 -15.00
C GLU A 146 0.99 1.96 -14.46
N TRP A 147 1.83 1.88 -13.42
CA TRP A 147 2.54 3.02 -12.88
C TRP A 147 3.48 3.66 -13.90
N MET A 148 4.20 2.86 -14.69
CA MET A 148 5.03 3.37 -15.80
C MET A 148 4.19 4.12 -16.84
N LEU A 149 3.00 3.60 -17.19
CA LEU A 149 2.06 4.27 -18.09
C LEU A 149 1.57 5.59 -17.49
N LEU A 150 1.20 5.57 -16.20
CA LEU A 150 0.74 6.76 -15.47
C LEU A 150 1.80 7.87 -15.49
N LEU A 151 3.03 7.55 -15.12
CA LEU A 151 4.10 8.54 -15.09
C LEU A 151 4.46 9.08 -16.49
N GLY A 152 4.45 8.21 -17.51
CA GLY A 152 4.91 8.53 -18.86
C GLY A 152 3.88 9.17 -19.78
N ARG A 153 2.58 8.94 -19.54
CA ARG A 153 1.54 9.33 -20.50
C ARG A 153 0.39 10.13 -19.94
N LYS A 154 0.03 9.94 -18.64
CA LYS A 154 -1.12 10.64 -18.05
C LYS A 154 -0.80 12.10 -17.78
N THR A 155 -1.79 12.95 -17.98
CA THR A 155 -1.76 14.38 -17.58
C THR A 155 -1.71 14.52 -16.06
N ALA A 156 -1.37 15.68 -15.55
CA ALA A 156 -1.34 15.93 -14.11
C ALA A 156 -2.70 15.67 -13.43
N ARG A 157 -3.81 15.96 -14.13
CA ARG A 157 -5.17 15.70 -13.62
C ARG A 157 -5.46 14.21 -13.56
N GLU A 158 -5.19 13.47 -14.62
CA GLU A 158 -5.36 12.03 -14.67
C GLU A 158 -4.48 11.31 -13.64
N LYS A 159 -3.24 11.74 -13.45
CA LYS A 159 -2.32 11.21 -12.43
C LYS A 159 -2.92 11.31 -11.03
N ILE A 160 -3.46 12.47 -10.67
CA ILE A 160 -4.06 12.69 -9.36
C ILE A 160 -5.35 11.88 -9.21
N ALA A 161 -6.21 11.87 -10.23
CA ALA A 161 -7.43 11.07 -10.22
C ALA A 161 -7.12 9.57 -10.09
N SER A 162 -6.11 9.06 -10.81
CA SER A 162 -5.62 7.68 -10.70
C SER A 162 -5.14 7.35 -9.29
N LEU A 163 -4.33 8.22 -8.66
CA LEU A 163 -3.89 8.01 -7.27
C LEU A 163 -5.07 7.94 -6.30
N LEU A 164 -6.04 8.83 -6.43
CA LEU A 164 -7.24 8.81 -5.59
C LEU A 164 -8.05 7.53 -5.80
N LEU A 165 -8.15 7.07 -7.04
CA LEU A 165 -8.83 5.84 -7.41
C LEU A 165 -8.15 4.61 -6.79
N ILE A 166 -6.81 4.52 -6.84
CA ILE A 166 -6.02 3.46 -6.22
C ILE A 166 -6.31 3.39 -4.71
N ILE A 167 -6.24 4.53 -4.02
CA ILE A 167 -6.48 4.60 -2.57
C ILE A 167 -7.93 4.22 -2.23
N ALA A 168 -8.91 4.73 -3.00
CA ALA A 168 -10.31 4.40 -2.80
C ALA A 168 -10.60 2.90 -3.00
N ARG A 169 -10.07 2.29 -4.07
CA ARG A 169 -10.20 0.86 -4.34
C ARG A 169 -9.57 0.01 -3.24
N ARG A 170 -8.39 0.41 -2.75
CA ARG A 170 -7.72 -0.30 -1.65
C ARG A 170 -8.50 -0.19 -0.34
N ASP A 171 -8.98 0.99 0.02
CA ASP A 171 -9.82 1.21 1.21
C ASP A 171 -11.11 0.38 1.15
N ALA A 172 -11.79 0.38 0.01
CA ALA A 172 -12.97 -0.45 -0.21
C ALA A 172 -12.66 -1.95 -0.07
N SER A 173 -11.57 -2.39 -0.67
CA SER A 173 -11.17 -3.79 -0.64
C SER A 173 -10.83 -4.27 0.78
N VAL A 174 -10.12 -3.47 1.57
CA VAL A 174 -9.85 -3.80 2.99
C VAL A 174 -11.14 -3.88 3.80
N LYS A 175 -12.13 -3.04 3.50
CA LYS A 175 -13.45 -3.04 4.12
C LYS A 175 -14.41 -4.07 3.52
N MET A 176 -13.95 -4.90 2.58
CA MET A 176 -14.77 -5.86 1.82
C MET A 176 -15.99 -5.21 1.15
N GLN A 177 -15.81 -4.01 0.62
CA GLN A 177 -16.84 -3.23 -0.07
C GLN A 177 -16.54 -3.13 -1.57
N THR A 178 -17.56 -2.97 -2.39
CA THR A 178 -17.39 -2.67 -3.80
C THR A 178 -17.17 -1.18 -3.99
N PRO A 179 -16.12 -0.74 -4.72
CA PRO A 179 -15.84 0.68 -4.95
C PRO A 179 -16.80 1.26 -6.00
N ARG A 180 -18.03 1.60 -5.60
CA ARG A 180 -19.09 2.14 -6.47
C ARG A 180 -19.83 3.29 -5.79
N GLY A 181 -20.40 4.16 -6.60
CA GLY A 181 -21.21 5.29 -6.14
C GLY A 181 -20.41 6.25 -5.26
N ARG A 182 -21.02 6.70 -4.15
CA ARG A 182 -20.39 7.64 -3.21
C ARG A 182 -19.48 6.91 -2.24
N MET A 183 -18.22 7.33 -2.18
CA MET A 183 -17.23 6.76 -1.26
C MET A 183 -16.49 7.85 -0.49
N SER A 184 -16.10 7.55 0.76
CA SER A 184 -15.27 8.42 1.58
C SER A 184 -14.11 7.61 2.15
N PHE A 185 -12.90 8.16 2.05
CA PHE A 185 -11.68 7.55 2.54
C PHE A 185 -10.69 8.61 3.03
N ASP A 186 -9.78 8.21 3.88
CA ASP A 186 -8.68 9.05 4.33
C ASP A 186 -7.59 9.09 3.26
N LEU A 187 -7.16 10.30 2.85
CA LEU A 187 -6.00 10.48 2.00
C LEU A 187 -4.75 10.60 2.88
N PRO A 188 -3.94 9.54 2.97
CA PRO A 188 -2.83 9.49 3.91
C PRO A 188 -1.62 10.31 3.47
N LEU A 189 -1.62 10.78 2.22
CA LEU A 189 -0.52 11.50 1.62
C LEU A 189 -0.67 13.02 1.78
N THR A 190 0.40 13.70 2.12
CA THR A 190 0.50 15.16 1.98
C THR A 190 0.55 15.54 0.50
N ARG A 191 0.30 16.81 0.18
CA ARG A 191 0.44 17.32 -1.20
C ARG A 191 1.87 17.18 -1.74
N GLU A 192 2.84 17.32 -0.87
CA GLU A 192 4.25 17.12 -1.17
C GLU A 192 4.53 15.65 -1.50
N ALA A 193 4.10 14.71 -0.65
CA ALA A 193 4.24 13.29 -0.92
C ALA A 193 3.51 12.86 -2.21
N MET A 194 2.35 13.46 -2.52
CA MET A 194 1.68 13.24 -3.81
C MET A 194 2.52 13.77 -4.98
N ALA A 195 3.16 14.93 -4.82
CA ALA A 195 4.02 15.52 -5.85
C ALA A 195 5.22 14.61 -6.13
N ASP A 196 5.91 14.17 -5.09
CA ASP A 196 7.05 13.24 -5.19
C ASP A 196 6.65 11.91 -5.84
N TYR A 197 5.48 11.38 -5.47
CA TYR A 197 4.99 10.11 -6.00
C TYR A 197 4.58 10.21 -7.47
N LEU A 198 3.95 11.32 -7.88
CA LEU A 198 3.42 11.50 -9.23
C LEU A 198 4.41 12.18 -10.21
N GLY A 199 5.60 12.57 -9.73
CA GLY A 199 6.55 13.34 -10.52
C GLY A 199 5.99 14.70 -10.94
N LEU A 200 5.32 15.39 -10.00
CA LEU A 200 4.69 16.71 -10.19
C LEU A 200 5.29 17.73 -9.23
N THR A 201 5.00 19.02 -9.44
CA THR A 201 5.28 20.05 -8.42
C THR A 201 4.13 20.15 -7.41
N LEU A 202 4.44 20.61 -6.20
CA LEU A 202 3.46 20.86 -5.14
C LEU A 202 2.33 21.79 -5.61
N GLU A 203 2.68 22.85 -6.38
CA GLU A 203 1.72 23.81 -6.94
C GLU A 203 0.79 23.11 -7.94
N THR A 204 1.32 22.23 -8.77
CA THR A 204 0.53 21.47 -9.75
C THR A 204 -0.45 20.55 -9.04
N VAL A 205 0.00 19.80 -8.02
CA VAL A 205 -0.88 18.96 -7.20
C VAL A 205 -1.99 19.80 -6.56
N SER A 206 -1.63 20.90 -5.89
CA SER A 206 -2.59 21.77 -5.21
C SER A 206 -3.62 22.37 -6.16
N ARG A 207 -3.19 22.81 -7.34
CA ARG A 207 -4.07 23.35 -8.39
C ARG A 207 -5.03 22.30 -8.93
N GLN A 208 -4.55 21.09 -9.23
CA GLN A 208 -5.39 20.02 -9.79
C GLN A 208 -6.38 19.46 -8.77
N VAL A 209 -5.98 19.28 -7.51
CA VAL A 209 -6.92 18.87 -6.46
C VAL A 209 -8.02 19.93 -6.25
N SER A 210 -7.65 21.21 -6.29
CA SER A 210 -8.63 22.31 -6.21
C SER A 210 -9.57 22.33 -7.43
N ALA A 211 -9.07 21.99 -8.62
CA ALA A 211 -9.87 21.85 -9.82
C ALA A 211 -10.85 20.67 -9.71
N LEU A 212 -10.40 19.49 -9.30
CA LEU A 212 -11.27 18.31 -9.08
C LEU A 212 -12.38 18.61 -8.06
N LYS A 213 -12.05 19.37 -6.98
CA LYS A 213 -13.05 19.81 -6.00
C LYS A 213 -14.06 20.78 -6.61
N ARG A 214 -13.61 21.83 -7.33
CA ARG A 214 -14.47 22.82 -7.97
C ARG A 214 -15.42 22.17 -8.98
N ASP A 215 -14.92 21.19 -9.73
CA ASP A 215 -15.67 20.47 -10.74
C ASP A 215 -16.60 19.39 -10.14
N GLY A 216 -16.61 19.24 -8.80
CA GLY A 216 -17.48 18.30 -8.09
C GLY A 216 -17.12 16.82 -8.26
N VAL A 217 -15.88 16.52 -8.68
CA VAL A 217 -15.38 15.15 -8.79
C VAL A 217 -15.02 14.61 -7.40
N ILE A 218 -14.53 15.49 -6.52
CA ILE A 218 -14.22 15.18 -5.14
C ILE A 218 -14.74 16.27 -4.20
N GLU A 219 -15.00 15.89 -2.96
CA GLU A 219 -15.25 16.79 -1.84
C GLU A 219 -14.10 16.62 -0.82
N LEU A 220 -13.72 17.72 -0.17
CA LEU A 220 -12.68 17.69 0.88
C LEU A 220 -13.32 18.04 2.21
N ALA A 221 -13.16 17.19 3.21
CA ALA A 221 -13.55 17.44 4.59
C ALA A 221 -12.31 17.42 5.50
N GLY A 222 -12.05 18.53 6.17
CA GLY A 222 -10.83 18.67 6.96
C GLY A 222 -9.55 18.63 6.11
N LYS A 223 -8.50 18.04 6.67
CA LYS A 223 -7.17 18.01 6.03
C LYS A 223 -6.93 16.77 5.17
N ARG A 224 -7.59 15.65 5.45
CA ARG A 224 -7.28 14.34 4.86
C ARG A 224 -8.49 13.58 4.28
N MET A 225 -9.70 13.86 4.75
CA MET A 225 -10.88 13.13 4.27
C MET A 225 -11.24 13.57 2.85
N ILE A 226 -11.26 12.60 1.95
CA ILE A 226 -11.76 12.74 0.57
C ILE A 226 -13.08 12.01 0.48
N THR A 227 -14.08 12.69 -0.09
CA THR A 227 -15.32 12.05 -0.54
C THR A 227 -15.37 12.13 -2.05
N VAL A 228 -15.58 11.02 -2.69
CA VAL A 228 -15.86 10.89 -4.13
C VAL A 228 -17.37 10.69 -4.26
N PRO A 229 -18.13 11.66 -4.76
CA PRO A 229 -19.57 11.53 -4.91
C PRO A 229 -19.98 10.43 -5.89
N ASP A 230 -19.15 10.19 -6.91
CA ASP A 230 -19.38 9.24 -7.97
C ASP A 230 -18.03 8.62 -8.42
N MET A 231 -17.86 7.33 -8.13
CA MET A 231 -16.64 6.59 -8.48
C MET A 231 -16.49 6.39 -9.99
N ASP A 232 -17.59 6.26 -10.74
CA ASP A 232 -17.52 6.09 -12.20
C ASP A 232 -16.98 7.38 -12.84
N ARG A 233 -17.39 8.54 -12.33
CA ARG A 233 -16.84 9.81 -12.74
C ARG A 233 -15.34 9.96 -12.42
N LEU A 234 -14.91 9.49 -11.25
CA LEU A 234 -13.48 9.49 -10.91
C LEU A 234 -12.68 8.57 -11.84
N MET A 235 -13.22 7.41 -12.24
CA MET A 235 -12.60 6.52 -13.22
C MET A 235 -12.41 7.22 -14.57
N VAL A 236 -13.41 7.91 -15.08
CA VAL A 236 -13.30 8.71 -16.31
C VAL A 236 -12.21 9.78 -16.18
N GLU A 237 -12.17 10.51 -15.07
CA GLU A 237 -11.13 11.52 -14.82
C GLU A 237 -9.72 10.93 -14.69
N ALA A 238 -9.62 9.68 -14.28
CA ALA A 238 -8.35 8.95 -14.24
C ALA A 238 -7.89 8.48 -15.62
N GLY A 239 -8.72 8.58 -16.67
CA GLY A 239 -8.47 7.97 -17.98
C GLY A 239 -8.41 6.44 -17.86
N ASP A 240 -9.22 5.88 -17.00
CA ASP A 240 -9.35 4.46 -16.77
C ASP A 240 -10.54 4.00 -17.65
N ASP A 241 -10.23 3.45 -18.83
CA ASP A 241 -11.28 2.93 -19.70
C ASP A 241 -11.96 1.76 -19.00
N SER A 242 -13.30 1.79 -18.98
CA SER A 242 -14.17 0.83 -18.28
C SER A 242 -14.05 -0.63 -18.79
N ASP A 243 -13.18 -0.89 -19.76
CA ASP A 243 -12.98 -2.18 -20.39
C ASP A 243 -11.74 -2.96 -19.91
N GLY A 244 -11.23 -2.69 -18.73
CA GLY A 244 -10.43 -3.68 -18.03
C GLY A 244 -8.95 -3.40 -17.77
N GLY A 245 -8.56 -2.19 -17.48
CA GLY A 245 -7.30 -1.95 -16.76
C GLY A 245 -7.47 -2.34 -15.28
N TYR A 246 -7.02 -3.50 -14.90
CA TYR A 246 -7.04 -3.96 -13.52
C TYR A 246 -5.93 -3.29 -12.71
N MET A 247 -6.25 -2.24 -11.98
CA MET A 247 -5.48 -1.92 -10.77
C MET A 247 -6.11 -2.71 -9.62
N ALA A 248 -5.54 -3.85 -9.31
CA ALA A 248 -5.96 -4.73 -8.21
C ALA A 248 -5.55 -4.15 -6.83
#